data_54ac348eaddfd6cf50da15993254dd80
#
_entry.id   54ac348eaddfd6cf50da15993254dd80
#
_cell.length_a   1.000
_cell.length_b   1.000
_cell.length_c   1.000
_cell.angle_alpha   90.00
_cell.angle_beta   90.00
_cell.angle_gamma   90.00
#
_symmetry.space_group_name_H-M   'P 1'
#
loop_
_entity.id
_entity.type
_entity.pdbx_description
1 polymer ?
#
loop_
_entity_poly.entity_id
_entity_poly.type
_entity_poly.pdbx_seq_one_letter_code
_entity_poly.pdbx_strand_id
1 'polypeptide(L)'
;MNQVCVAKFGGTSVANAEAMSRCAQVVVNNPKTRVVVLSASAGVTNLLVELSQGTLDAAAREDRLQRLTDIQFHILDALGQPAPLTQTIRDMLDEVRDLASQACVAS
;
A
#
# COMPACT_ATOMS: atom_id res chain seq x y z
N MET A 1 18.73 15.06 -27.58
CA MET A 1 18.87 15.05 -26.12
C MET A 1 17.84 14.15 -25.50
N ASN A 2 18.28 13.29 -24.61
CA ASN A 2 17.38 12.38 -23.93
C ASN A 2 16.64 13.10 -22.80
N GLN A 3 15.33 13.24 -22.94
CA GLN A 3 14.50 13.76 -21.87
C GLN A 3 14.03 12.59 -21.00
N VAL A 4 14.13 12.77 -19.68
CA VAL A 4 13.65 11.81 -18.71
C VAL A 4 12.39 12.39 -18.06
N CYS A 5 11.33 11.59 -18.03
CA CYS A 5 10.10 11.97 -17.36
C CYS A 5 9.98 11.29 -16.01
N VAL A 6 9.48 12.04 -15.03
CA VAL A 6 9.09 11.52 -13.73
C VAL A 6 7.57 11.51 -13.67
N ALA A 7 6.98 10.36 -13.42
CA ALA A 7 5.53 10.23 -13.27
C ALA A 7 5.19 10.14 -11.78
N LYS A 8 4.32 11.05 -11.33
CA LYS A 8 3.84 11.06 -9.94
C LYS A 8 2.34 10.82 -9.91
N PHE A 9 1.92 9.86 -9.11
CA PHE A 9 0.50 9.52 -8.96
C PHE A 9 0.09 9.70 -7.50
N GLY A 10 -0.90 10.56 -7.27
CA GLY A 10 -1.45 10.79 -5.94
C GLY A 10 -2.36 9.66 -5.47
N GLY A 11 -2.88 9.78 -4.24
CA GLY A 11 -3.65 8.73 -3.61
C GLY A 11 -4.91 8.31 -4.37
N THR A 12 -5.62 9.26 -4.99
CA THR A 12 -6.80 8.93 -5.81
C THR A 12 -6.45 8.15 -7.06
N SER A 13 -5.26 8.39 -7.62
CA SER A 13 -4.79 7.71 -8.83
C SER A 13 -4.38 6.26 -8.56
N VAL A 14 -4.06 5.89 -7.32
CA VAL A 14 -3.66 4.54 -6.92
C VAL A 14 -4.57 3.98 -5.85
N ALA A 15 -5.81 4.46 -5.79
CA ALA A 15 -6.76 4.11 -4.74
C ALA A 15 -7.12 2.61 -4.72
N ASN A 16 -7.18 1.98 -5.88
CA ASN A 16 -7.57 0.59 -6.04
C ASN A 16 -6.89 -0.02 -7.26
N ALA A 17 -7.14 -1.31 -7.51
CA ALA A 17 -6.51 -2.04 -8.62
C ALA A 17 -6.82 -1.43 -9.98
N GLU A 18 -8.06 -0.99 -10.21
CA GLU A 18 -8.44 -0.37 -11.48
C GLU A 18 -7.68 0.93 -11.71
N ALA A 19 -7.59 1.79 -10.70
CA ALA A 19 -6.84 3.04 -10.78
C ALA A 19 -5.34 2.75 -11.01
N MET A 20 -4.78 1.78 -10.31
CA MET A 20 -3.38 1.37 -10.49
C MET A 20 -3.12 0.87 -11.91
N SER A 21 -4.04 0.12 -12.49
CA SER A 21 -3.91 -0.37 -13.87
C SER A 21 -3.88 0.78 -14.86
N ARG A 22 -4.68 1.82 -14.65
CA ARG A 22 -4.64 3.02 -15.48
C ARG A 22 -3.29 3.75 -15.36
N CYS A 23 -2.73 3.85 -14.14
CA CYS A 23 -1.42 4.44 -13.92
C CYS A 23 -0.33 3.64 -14.63
N ALA A 24 -0.36 2.33 -14.53
CA ALA A 24 0.58 1.45 -15.21
C ALA A 24 0.53 1.66 -16.72
N GLN A 25 -0.66 1.82 -17.28
CA GLN A 25 -0.84 2.05 -18.71
C GLN A 25 -0.21 3.39 -19.13
N VAL A 26 -0.37 4.44 -18.32
CA VAL A 26 0.27 5.74 -18.57
C VAL A 26 1.80 5.60 -18.62
N VAL A 27 2.37 4.87 -17.67
CA VAL A 27 3.81 4.63 -17.59
C VAL A 27 4.30 3.85 -18.82
N VAL A 28 3.61 2.77 -19.16
CA VAL A 28 3.99 1.91 -20.30
C VAL A 28 3.91 2.67 -21.62
N ASN A 29 2.93 3.57 -21.76
CA ASN A 29 2.72 4.33 -22.98
C ASN A 29 3.71 5.48 -23.15
N ASN A 30 4.51 5.80 -22.12
CA ASN A 30 5.53 6.84 -22.23
C ASN A 30 6.93 6.26 -22.00
N PRO A 31 7.68 5.95 -23.08
CA PRO A 31 8.99 5.32 -22.95
C PRO A 31 10.05 6.23 -22.31
N LYS A 32 9.76 7.51 -22.12
CA LYS A 32 10.67 8.46 -21.46
C LYS A 32 10.55 8.41 -19.94
N THR A 33 9.52 7.77 -19.38
CA THR A 33 9.35 7.64 -17.94
C THR A 33 10.45 6.75 -17.36
N ARG A 34 11.19 7.27 -16.39
CA ARG A 34 12.29 6.57 -15.73
C ARG A 34 12.09 6.46 -14.23
N VAL A 35 11.31 7.35 -13.64
CA VAL A 35 11.02 7.37 -12.22
C VAL A 35 9.50 7.45 -12.05
N VAL A 36 8.97 6.60 -11.20
CA VAL A 36 7.55 6.62 -10.83
C VAL A 36 7.44 6.84 -9.34
N VAL A 37 6.69 7.86 -8.94
CA VAL A 37 6.44 8.18 -7.52
C VAL A 37 4.98 7.89 -7.23
N LEU A 38 4.73 7.05 -6.24
CA LEU A 38 3.39 6.59 -5.88
C LEU A 38 3.02 7.01 -4.47
N SER A 39 1.73 7.22 -4.26
CA SER A 39 1.14 7.33 -2.93
C SER A 39 0.63 5.96 -2.47
N ALA A 40 0.25 5.87 -1.20
CA ALA A 40 -0.45 4.69 -0.70
C ALA A 40 -1.87 4.61 -1.28
N SER A 41 -2.42 3.41 -1.32
CA SER A 41 -3.82 3.18 -1.72
C SER A 41 -4.79 3.85 -0.74
N ALA A 42 -6.03 4.07 -1.17
CA ALA A 42 -7.02 4.77 -0.37
C ALA A 42 -7.19 4.12 1.02
N GLY A 43 -7.11 4.94 2.07
CA GLY A 43 -7.29 4.52 3.45
C GLY A 43 -6.06 3.94 4.15
N VAL A 44 -5.02 3.56 3.40
CA VAL A 44 -3.84 2.88 3.97
C VAL A 44 -3.05 3.80 4.90
N THR A 45 -2.78 5.03 4.48
CA THR A 45 -2.00 5.96 5.30
C THR A 45 -2.65 6.21 6.65
N ASN A 46 -3.97 6.45 6.67
CA ASN A 46 -4.69 6.69 7.93
C ASN A 46 -4.63 5.48 8.86
N LEU A 47 -4.76 4.27 8.32
CA LEU A 47 -4.63 3.05 9.12
C LEU A 47 -3.24 2.91 9.72
N LEU A 48 -2.21 3.17 8.93
CA LEU A 48 -0.82 3.10 9.40
C LEU A 48 -0.54 4.16 10.48
N VAL A 49 -1.07 5.37 10.33
CA VAL A 49 -0.94 6.41 11.34
C VAL A 49 -1.58 5.97 12.65
N GLU A 50 -2.81 5.44 12.62
CA GLU A 50 -3.48 4.94 13.81
C GLU A 50 -2.68 3.82 14.49
N LEU A 51 -2.16 2.88 13.70
CA LEU A 51 -1.37 1.77 14.22
C LEU A 51 -0.04 2.22 14.83
N SER A 52 0.55 3.28 14.30
CA SER A 52 1.85 3.78 14.76
C SER A 52 1.77 4.53 16.08
N GLN A 53 0.59 5.02 16.46
CA GLN A 53 0.43 5.84 17.66
C GLN A 53 0.49 5.05 18.97
N GLY A 54 0.23 3.74 18.92
CA GLY A 54 0.28 2.89 20.09
C GLY A 54 -0.85 3.10 21.09
N THR A 55 -1.90 3.82 20.70
CA THR A 55 -3.02 4.18 21.59
C THR A 55 -4.23 3.26 21.47
N LEU A 56 -4.23 2.36 20.47
CA LEU A 56 -5.33 1.43 20.27
C LEU A 56 -5.24 0.26 21.25
N ASP A 57 -6.40 -0.17 21.78
CA ASP A 57 -6.44 -1.43 22.51
C ASP A 57 -6.26 -2.63 21.56
N ALA A 58 -6.14 -3.83 22.12
CA ALA A 58 -5.86 -5.02 21.31
C ALA A 58 -6.95 -5.29 20.27
N ALA A 59 -8.21 -5.10 20.62
CA ALA A 59 -9.33 -5.32 19.69
C ALA A 59 -9.35 -4.30 18.57
N ALA A 60 -9.13 -3.02 18.88
CA ALA A 60 -9.08 -1.95 17.88
C ALA A 60 -7.87 -2.11 16.97
N ARG A 61 -6.72 -2.49 17.53
CA ARG A 61 -5.50 -2.75 16.75
C ARG A 61 -5.74 -3.88 15.75
N GLU A 62 -6.33 -4.97 16.17
CA GLU A 62 -6.63 -6.10 15.30
C GLU A 62 -7.62 -5.70 14.19
N ASP A 63 -8.63 -4.88 14.51
CA ASP A 63 -9.58 -4.36 13.53
C ASP A 63 -8.86 -3.53 12.45
N ARG A 64 -7.93 -2.67 12.84
CA ARG A 64 -7.17 -1.84 11.88
C ARG A 64 -6.25 -2.69 11.01
N LEU A 65 -5.60 -3.69 11.60
CA LEU A 65 -4.76 -4.64 10.85
C LEU A 65 -5.60 -5.43 9.85
N GLN A 66 -6.79 -5.86 10.23
CA GLN A 66 -7.68 -6.58 9.34
C GLN A 66 -8.14 -5.70 8.17
N ARG A 67 -8.48 -4.44 8.43
CA ARG A 67 -8.85 -3.50 7.36
C ARG A 67 -7.70 -3.26 6.39
N LEU A 68 -6.50 -3.10 6.91
CA LEU A 68 -5.29 -2.95 6.07
C LEU A 68 -5.08 -4.18 5.20
N THR A 69 -5.19 -5.36 5.79
CA THR A 69 -5.07 -6.64 5.08
C THR A 69 -6.12 -6.75 3.99
N ASP A 70 -7.36 -6.42 4.28
CA ASP A 70 -8.48 -6.51 3.32
C ASP A 70 -8.25 -5.58 2.12
N ILE A 71 -7.77 -4.36 2.35
CA ILE A 71 -7.45 -3.43 1.26
C ILE A 71 -6.39 -4.03 0.34
N GLN A 72 -5.30 -4.54 0.90
CA GLN A 72 -4.19 -5.08 0.12
C GLN A 72 -4.60 -6.34 -0.64
N PHE A 73 -5.33 -7.25 0.01
CA PHE A 73 -5.76 -8.48 -0.64
C PHE A 73 -6.84 -8.26 -1.68
N HIS A 74 -7.69 -7.24 -1.52
CA HIS A 74 -8.63 -6.87 -2.57
C HIS A 74 -7.90 -6.47 -3.87
N ILE A 75 -6.81 -5.73 -3.73
CA ILE A 75 -5.97 -5.35 -4.88
C ILE A 75 -5.26 -6.58 -5.45
N LEU A 76 -4.68 -7.43 -4.60
CA LEU A 76 -4.01 -8.65 -5.03
C LEU A 76 -4.95 -9.60 -5.79
N ASP A 77 -6.19 -9.74 -5.31
CA ASP A 77 -7.20 -10.58 -5.97
C ASP A 77 -7.49 -10.07 -7.38
N ALA A 78 -7.64 -8.75 -7.53
CA ALA A 78 -7.88 -8.13 -8.83
C ALA A 78 -6.69 -8.32 -9.80
N LEU A 79 -5.47 -8.48 -9.26
CA LEU A 79 -4.25 -8.72 -10.05
C LEU A 79 -3.99 -10.21 -10.30
N GLY A 80 -4.87 -11.11 -9.84
CA GLY A 80 -4.73 -12.55 -10.01
C GLY A 80 -3.79 -13.22 -9.01
N GLN A 81 -3.51 -12.56 -7.90
CA GLN A 81 -2.65 -13.06 -6.81
C GLN A 81 -1.31 -13.64 -7.30
N PRO A 82 -0.44 -12.83 -7.95
CA PRO A 82 0.88 -13.33 -8.35
C PRO A 82 1.65 -13.84 -7.12
N ALA A 83 2.06 -15.11 -7.14
CA ALA A 83 2.58 -15.77 -5.94
C ALA A 83 3.73 -15.03 -5.26
N PRO A 84 4.77 -14.56 -5.96
CA PRO A 84 5.87 -13.85 -5.31
C PRO A 84 5.40 -12.55 -4.64
N LEU A 85 4.52 -11.80 -5.31
CA LEU A 85 4.01 -10.53 -4.78
C LEU A 85 3.10 -10.77 -3.58
N THR A 86 2.24 -11.78 -3.65
CA THR A 86 1.34 -12.13 -2.53
C THR A 86 2.15 -12.45 -1.27
N GLN A 87 3.21 -13.23 -1.39
CA GLN A 87 4.06 -13.55 -0.23
C GLN A 87 4.76 -12.31 0.30
N THR A 88 5.27 -11.44 -0.56
CA THR A 88 5.90 -10.19 -0.16
C THR A 88 4.93 -9.33 0.65
N ILE A 89 3.69 -9.18 0.18
CA ILE A 89 2.67 -8.40 0.89
C ILE A 89 2.34 -9.03 2.25
N ARG A 90 2.21 -10.36 2.32
CA ARG A 90 1.98 -11.05 3.61
C ARG A 90 3.10 -10.77 4.60
N ASP A 91 4.35 -10.85 4.15
CA ASP A 91 5.52 -10.60 5.00
C ASP A 91 5.52 -9.15 5.50
N MET A 92 5.19 -8.19 4.65
CA MET A 92 5.09 -6.78 5.04
C MET A 92 3.96 -6.54 6.05
N LEU A 93 2.82 -7.20 5.88
CA LEU A 93 1.70 -7.09 6.81
C LEU A 93 2.06 -7.69 8.18
N ASP A 94 2.79 -8.80 8.20
CA ASP A 94 3.28 -9.39 9.45
C ASP A 94 4.25 -8.44 10.17
N GLU A 95 5.11 -7.75 9.42
CA GLU A 95 6.01 -6.75 9.98
C GLU A 95 5.24 -5.56 10.57
N VAL A 96 4.20 -5.09 9.89
CA VAL A 96 3.34 -4.01 10.41
C VAL A 96 2.68 -4.45 11.72
N ARG A 97 2.21 -5.69 11.80
CA ARG A 97 1.62 -6.25 13.03
C ARG A 97 2.60 -6.21 14.19
N ASP A 98 3.83 -6.64 13.96
CA ASP A 98 4.87 -6.64 14.99
C ASP A 98 5.22 -5.22 15.43
N LEU A 99 5.38 -4.30 14.48
CA LEU A 99 5.68 -2.90 14.79
C LEU A 99 4.55 -2.20 15.54
N ALA A 100 3.30 -2.50 15.20
CA ALA A 100 2.14 -1.95 15.89
C ALA A 100 2.10 -2.43 17.36
N SER A 101 2.44 -3.69 17.61
CA SER A 101 2.55 -4.23 18.96
C SER A 101 3.67 -3.55 19.75
N GLN A 102 4.82 -3.32 19.13
CA GLN A 102 5.94 -2.62 19.75
C GLN A 102 5.58 -1.17 20.08
N ALA A 103 4.88 -0.48 19.21
CA ALA A 103 4.43 0.90 19.46
C ALA A 103 3.51 0.97 20.67
N CYS A 104 2.65 -0.03 20.86
CA CYS A 104 1.77 -0.13 22.01
C CYS A 104 2.56 -0.28 23.31
N VAL A 105 3.61 -1.08 23.32
CA VAL A 105 4.47 -1.30 24.50
C VAL A 105 5.29 -0.06 24.82
N ALA A 106 5.76 0.65 23.79
CA ALA A 106 6.63 1.82 23.95
C ALA A 106 5.88 3.07 24.43
N SER A 107 4.57 3.14 24.24
CA SER A 107 3.76 4.29 24.66
C SER A 107 3.32 4.18 26.17
#